data_6540dcae162f430927ea905c4addb53f
#
_entry.id   6540dcae162f430927ea905c4addb53f
#
_cell.length_a   1.000
_cell.length_b   1.000
_cell.length_c   1.000
_cell.angle_alpha   90.00
_cell.angle_beta   90.00
_cell.angle_gamma   90.00
#
_symmetry.space_group_name_H-M   'P 1'
#
loop_
_entity.id
_entity.type
_entity.pdbx_description
1 polymer ?
#
loop_
_entity_poly.entity_id
_entity_poly.type
_entity_poly.pdbx_seq_one_letter_code
_entity_poly.pdbx_strand_id
1 'polypeptide(L)'
;MLKKYSYINFILLSLLLTSMISCKDGMIGGNHVAYFGGEIENPKNNFVVFMKNDKVIDTFYLDKDNRFFHKFDSLTPGLYSFKHDPEYQYVFFDKNDSIMIRLNSNDFDNTLMFCGRGDEKNNFMMELFLKDHNLKNSMFDIYEKNEKLFSKYIDSS
;
A
#
# COMPACT_ATOMS: atom_id res chain seq x y z
N MET A 1 21.76 -40.63 -32.38
CA MET A 1 20.52 -40.28 -31.67
C MET A 1 20.70 -39.35 -30.46
N LEU A 2 21.80 -39.36 -29.76
CA LEU A 2 22.08 -38.58 -28.56
C LEU A 2 22.12 -37.02 -28.74
N LYS A 3 22.57 -36.53 -29.93
CA LYS A 3 22.64 -35.07 -30.17
C LYS A 3 21.28 -34.36 -30.23
N LYS A 4 20.20 -35.05 -30.65
CA LYS A 4 18.88 -34.48 -30.83
C LYS A 4 18.20 -34.17 -29.47
N TYR A 5 18.45 -34.99 -28.47
CA TYR A 5 17.92 -34.78 -27.10
C TYR A 5 18.64 -33.66 -26.37
N SER A 6 19.92 -33.40 -26.67
CA SER A 6 20.66 -32.28 -26.08
C SER A 6 20.11 -30.91 -26.47
N TYR A 7 19.67 -30.72 -27.71
CA TYR A 7 19.05 -29.46 -28.15
C TYR A 7 17.66 -29.24 -27.55
N ILE A 8 16.88 -30.32 -27.40
CA ILE A 8 15.54 -30.25 -26.80
C ILE A 8 15.65 -29.84 -25.34
N ASN A 9 16.58 -30.41 -24.58
CA ASN A 9 16.84 -30.03 -23.19
C ASN A 9 17.36 -28.61 -23.06
N PHE A 10 18.16 -28.13 -24.00
CA PHE A 10 18.67 -26.75 -24.00
C PHE A 10 17.54 -25.73 -24.29
N ILE A 11 16.63 -26.07 -25.21
CA ILE A 11 15.45 -25.25 -25.54
C ILE A 11 14.47 -25.23 -24.36
N LEU A 12 14.23 -26.37 -23.69
CA LEU A 12 13.37 -26.44 -22.51
C LEU A 12 13.95 -25.63 -21.34
N LEU A 13 15.27 -25.71 -21.13
CA LEU A 13 15.95 -24.94 -20.07
C LEU A 13 15.94 -23.43 -20.38
N SER A 14 16.09 -23.04 -21.65
CA SER A 14 15.98 -21.66 -22.10
C SER A 14 14.57 -21.11 -21.91
N LEU A 15 13.52 -21.91 -22.19
CA LEU A 15 12.12 -21.54 -22.02
C LEU A 15 11.76 -21.38 -20.53
N LEU A 16 12.39 -22.16 -19.65
CA LEU A 16 12.16 -22.07 -18.20
C LEU A 16 12.82 -20.82 -17.59
N LEU A 17 13.94 -20.33 -18.14
CA LEU A 17 14.63 -19.12 -17.67
C LEU A 17 13.87 -17.84 -18.05
N THR A 18 13.09 -17.84 -19.11
CA THR A 18 12.34 -16.64 -19.55
C THR A 18 11.09 -16.39 -18.72
N SER A 19 10.60 -17.36 -17.95
CA SER A 19 9.41 -17.20 -17.10
C SER A 19 9.66 -16.45 -15.78
N MET A 20 10.91 -16.09 -15.47
CA MET A 20 11.28 -15.36 -14.26
C MET A 20 11.33 -13.83 -14.44
N ILE A 21 10.94 -13.31 -15.60
CA ILE A 21 10.72 -11.88 -15.78
C ILE A 21 9.30 -11.59 -15.26
N SER A 22 9.13 -11.72 -13.95
CA SER A 22 7.98 -11.17 -13.26
C SER A 22 8.06 -9.65 -13.39
N CYS A 23 7.14 -9.06 -14.13
CA CYS A 23 6.98 -7.62 -14.23
C CYS A 23 6.88 -7.01 -12.84
N LYS A 24 7.95 -6.37 -12.39
CA LYS A 24 7.93 -5.34 -11.36
C LYS A 24 7.53 -3.97 -11.94
N ASP A 25 6.93 -3.95 -13.10
CA ASP A 25 6.37 -2.73 -13.67
C ASP A 25 5.03 -2.41 -12.97
N GLY A 26 5.12 -2.13 -11.66
CA GLY A 26 4.09 -1.39 -10.98
C GLY A 26 3.89 -0.05 -11.69
N MET A 27 2.67 0.43 -11.78
CA MET A 27 2.31 1.71 -12.38
C MET A 27 3.30 2.79 -11.94
N ILE A 28 4.18 3.20 -12.87
CA ILE A 28 5.19 4.23 -12.62
C ILE A 28 4.51 5.56 -12.95
N GLY A 29 4.15 6.30 -11.90
CA GLY A 29 3.71 7.69 -12.04
C GLY A 29 4.89 8.65 -12.20
N GLY A 30 4.63 9.88 -12.65
CA GLY A 30 5.57 11.00 -12.55
C GLY A 30 5.82 11.41 -11.09
N ASN A 31 6.74 12.36 -10.86
CA ASN A 31 7.26 12.70 -9.51
C ASN A 31 6.24 13.00 -8.40
N HIS A 32 4.97 13.23 -8.73
CA HIS A 32 3.89 13.48 -7.76
C HIS A 32 2.64 12.63 -8.01
N VAL A 33 2.71 11.69 -8.96
CA VAL A 33 1.61 10.76 -9.22
C VAL A 33 1.66 9.68 -8.16
N ALA A 34 0.52 9.42 -7.52
CA ALA A 34 0.37 8.34 -6.58
C ALA A 34 -0.87 7.52 -6.90
N TYR A 35 -0.88 6.29 -6.47
CA TYR A 35 -2.03 5.40 -6.61
C TYR A 35 -2.44 4.90 -5.24
N PHE A 36 -3.73 4.91 -4.99
CA PHE A 36 -4.32 4.31 -3.79
C PHE A 36 -5.50 3.43 -4.17
N GLY A 37 -5.51 2.22 -3.69
CA GLY A 37 -6.56 1.28 -3.96
C GLY A 37 -6.62 0.17 -2.93
N GLY A 38 -7.51 -0.79 -3.15
CA GLY A 38 -7.56 -1.95 -2.27
C GLY A 38 -8.84 -2.75 -2.37
N GLU A 39 -8.90 -3.77 -1.52
CA GLU A 39 -10.02 -4.68 -1.35
C GLU A 39 -10.44 -4.70 0.11
N ILE A 40 -11.75 -4.58 0.35
CA ILE A 40 -12.33 -4.61 1.69
C ILE A 40 -13.24 -5.83 1.80
N GLU A 41 -12.84 -6.80 2.59
CA GLU A 41 -13.70 -7.93 2.92
C GLU A 41 -14.77 -7.51 3.93
N ASN A 42 -16.00 -7.99 3.76
CA ASN A 42 -17.15 -7.69 4.63
C ASN A 42 -17.38 -6.18 4.84
N PRO A 43 -17.46 -5.36 3.78
CA PRO A 43 -17.53 -3.92 3.92
C PRO A 43 -18.78 -3.47 4.69
N LYS A 44 -18.64 -2.51 5.59
CA LYS A 44 -19.74 -1.92 6.38
C LYS A 44 -20.53 -0.91 5.56
N ASN A 45 -19.90 -0.31 4.57
CA ASN A 45 -20.50 0.64 3.61
C ASN A 45 -19.78 0.48 2.25
N ASN A 46 -20.21 1.20 1.24
CA ASN A 46 -19.70 1.07 -0.13
C ASN A 46 -18.66 2.14 -0.50
N PHE A 47 -18.00 2.76 0.47
CA PHE A 47 -17.01 3.79 0.18
C PHE A 47 -15.86 3.82 1.20
N VAL A 48 -14.78 4.44 0.77
CA VAL A 48 -13.62 4.79 1.59
C VAL A 48 -13.40 6.30 1.49
N VAL A 49 -13.31 6.97 2.63
CA VAL A 49 -13.02 8.41 2.70
C VAL A 49 -11.52 8.61 2.85
N PHE A 50 -10.92 9.43 2.00
CA PHE A 50 -9.50 9.78 2.05
C PHE A 50 -9.31 11.20 2.58
N MET A 51 -8.44 11.38 3.55
CA MET A 51 -8.33 12.60 4.31
C MET A 51 -6.87 13.03 4.53
N LYS A 52 -6.68 14.32 4.79
CA LYS A 52 -5.43 14.91 5.31
C LYS A 52 -5.79 15.96 6.36
N ASN A 53 -5.18 15.88 7.55
CA ASN A 53 -5.42 16.82 8.66
C ASN A 53 -6.94 17.00 8.90
N ASP A 54 -7.67 15.89 9.05
CA ASP A 54 -9.12 15.82 9.27
C ASP A 54 -10.00 16.45 8.17
N LYS A 55 -9.39 16.84 7.06
CA LYS A 55 -10.12 17.34 5.88
C LYS A 55 -10.26 16.24 4.86
N VAL A 56 -11.49 16.01 4.42
CA VAL A 56 -11.78 15.09 3.32
C VAL A 56 -11.15 15.65 2.03
N ILE A 57 -10.32 14.81 1.39
CA ILE A 57 -9.72 15.09 0.08
C ILE A 57 -10.58 14.47 -0.99
N ASP A 58 -10.96 13.19 -0.79
CA ASP A 58 -11.74 12.44 -1.77
C ASP A 58 -12.53 11.30 -1.11
N THR A 59 -13.46 10.70 -1.87
CA THR A 59 -14.24 9.54 -1.46
C THR A 59 -14.27 8.53 -2.60
N PHE A 60 -13.76 7.34 -2.33
CA PHE A 60 -13.66 6.26 -3.32
C PHE A 60 -14.79 5.25 -3.08
N TYR A 61 -15.57 4.98 -4.12
CA TYR A 61 -16.64 3.99 -4.05
C TYR A 61 -16.10 2.61 -4.38
N LEU A 62 -16.58 1.62 -3.63
CA LEU A 62 -16.28 0.22 -3.88
C LEU A 62 -17.04 -0.27 -5.12
N ASP A 63 -16.38 -1.07 -5.91
CA ASP A 63 -17.00 -1.79 -7.01
C ASP A 63 -17.76 -3.05 -6.53
N LYS A 64 -18.32 -3.83 -7.46
CA LYS A 64 -19.05 -5.08 -7.18
C LYS A 64 -18.20 -6.16 -6.50
N ASP A 65 -16.87 -6.06 -6.61
CA ASP A 65 -15.90 -6.97 -6.02
C ASP A 65 -15.29 -6.39 -4.72
N ASN A 66 -15.92 -5.36 -4.15
CA ASN A 66 -15.51 -4.63 -2.95
C ASN A 66 -14.11 -3.99 -3.08
N ARG A 67 -13.75 -3.56 -4.27
CA ARG A 67 -12.47 -2.95 -4.58
C ARG A 67 -12.65 -1.48 -4.94
N PHE A 68 -11.62 -0.70 -4.66
CA PHE A 68 -11.50 0.67 -5.13
C PHE A 68 -10.11 0.90 -5.70
N PHE A 69 -10.01 1.87 -6.59
CA PHE A 69 -8.74 2.28 -7.15
C PHE A 69 -8.80 3.74 -7.57
N HIS A 70 -7.82 4.52 -7.14
CA HIS A 70 -7.73 5.92 -7.46
C HIS A 70 -6.30 6.31 -7.86
N LYS A 71 -6.19 7.16 -8.87
CA LYS A 71 -4.94 7.79 -9.31
C LYS A 71 -4.96 9.25 -8.93
N PHE A 72 -3.98 9.68 -8.17
CA PHE A 72 -3.72 11.09 -7.92
C PHE A 72 -2.69 11.59 -8.94
N ASP A 73 -3.05 12.58 -9.75
CA ASP A 73 -2.11 13.19 -10.70
C ASP A 73 -1.06 14.05 -10.00
N SER A 74 -1.37 14.55 -8.79
CA SER A 74 -0.44 15.26 -7.93
C SER A 74 -0.83 15.03 -6.47
N LEU A 75 -0.05 14.22 -5.77
CA LEU A 75 -0.19 14.01 -4.32
C LEU A 75 1.09 14.44 -3.63
N THR A 76 0.98 15.42 -2.73
CA THR A 76 2.15 15.86 -1.93
C THR A 76 2.55 14.74 -0.98
N PRO A 77 3.84 14.37 -0.90
CA PRO A 77 4.30 13.41 0.09
C PRO A 77 3.88 13.78 1.51
N GLY A 78 3.57 12.78 2.31
CA GLY A 78 3.16 13.00 3.69
C GLY A 78 2.19 11.96 4.23
N LEU A 79 1.77 12.21 5.46
CA LEU A 79 0.81 11.37 6.16
C LEU A 79 -0.62 11.77 5.78
N TYR A 80 -1.41 10.76 5.46
CA TYR A 80 -2.83 10.81 5.16
C TYR A 80 -3.56 9.85 6.06
N SER A 81 -4.87 9.87 6.02
CA SER A 81 -5.71 8.83 6.62
C SER A 81 -6.78 8.38 5.66
N PHE A 82 -7.19 7.15 5.80
CA PHE A 82 -8.37 6.62 5.12
C PHE A 82 -9.34 6.05 6.16
N LYS A 83 -10.62 6.20 5.89
CA LYS A 83 -11.69 5.79 6.77
C LYS A 83 -12.67 4.89 6.04
N HIS A 84 -12.99 3.75 6.64
CA HIS A 84 -14.11 2.90 6.30
C HIS A 84 -14.94 2.69 7.57
N ASP A 85 -16.00 3.51 7.73
CA ASP A 85 -16.74 3.65 8.97
C ASP A 85 -17.05 2.31 9.66
N PRO A 86 -16.86 2.23 10.99
CA PRO A 86 -16.47 3.32 11.91
C PRO A 86 -14.94 3.51 12.03
N GLU A 87 -14.12 2.63 11.44
CA GLU A 87 -12.69 2.56 11.63
C GLU A 87 -11.93 3.48 10.66
N TYR A 88 -10.73 3.88 11.05
CA TYR A 88 -9.79 4.62 10.22
C TYR A 88 -8.35 4.21 10.51
N GLN A 89 -7.46 4.42 9.53
CA GLN A 89 -6.03 4.22 9.70
C GLN A 89 -5.22 5.24 8.90
N TYR A 90 -3.99 5.44 9.31
CA TYR A 90 -3.04 6.29 8.60
C TYR A 90 -2.38 5.56 7.44
N VAL A 91 -2.02 6.32 6.43
CA VAL A 91 -1.24 5.88 5.28
C VAL A 91 -0.25 6.97 4.88
N PHE A 92 1.02 6.62 4.80
CA PHE A 92 2.07 7.52 4.36
C PHE A 92 2.32 7.34 2.86
N PHE A 93 2.33 8.43 2.13
CA PHE A 93 2.71 8.47 0.72
C PHE A 93 4.02 9.22 0.54
N ASP A 94 4.92 8.63 -0.24
CA ASP A 94 6.08 9.30 -0.80
C ASP A 94 5.88 9.52 -2.32
N LYS A 95 6.88 10.10 -2.98
CA LYS A 95 6.84 10.31 -4.42
C LYS A 95 6.70 8.99 -5.17
N ASN A 96 5.77 8.95 -6.11
CA ASN A 96 5.51 7.79 -6.98
C ASN A 96 4.98 6.54 -6.26
N ASP A 97 4.49 6.64 -5.04
CA ASP A 97 3.95 5.48 -4.35
C ASP A 97 2.69 4.94 -5.02
N SER A 98 2.58 3.62 -4.98
CA SER A 98 1.43 2.87 -5.46
C SER A 98 1.02 1.89 -4.38
N ILE A 99 0.14 2.35 -3.50
CA ILE A 99 -0.24 1.64 -2.27
C ILE A 99 -1.59 0.99 -2.47
N MET A 100 -1.63 -0.31 -2.23
CA MET A 100 -2.86 -1.10 -2.18
C MET A 100 -3.06 -1.61 -0.77
N ILE A 101 -4.32 -1.62 -0.31
CA ILE A 101 -4.68 -2.19 0.97
C ILE A 101 -5.55 -3.43 0.80
N ARG A 102 -5.44 -4.33 1.75
CA ARG A 102 -6.39 -5.40 1.98
C ARG A 102 -6.75 -5.44 3.45
N LEU A 103 -8.02 -5.48 3.75
CA LEU A 103 -8.52 -5.56 5.11
C LEU A 103 -9.88 -6.28 5.18
N ASN A 104 -10.21 -6.77 6.36
CA ASN A 104 -11.53 -7.28 6.71
C ASN A 104 -12.17 -6.32 7.72
N SER A 105 -13.32 -5.72 7.37
CA SER A 105 -13.99 -4.74 8.25
C SER A 105 -14.47 -5.29 9.59
N ASN A 106 -14.53 -6.62 9.75
CA ASN A 106 -14.89 -7.22 11.04
C ASN A 106 -13.70 -7.28 12.00
N ASP A 107 -12.47 -7.14 11.48
CA ASP A 107 -11.23 -7.12 12.25
C ASP A 107 -10.23 -6.19 11.56
N PHE A 108 -10.58 -4.91 11.52
CA PHE A 108 -9.93 -3.90 10.68
C PHE A 108 -8.42 -3.82 10.92
N ASP A 109 -8.01 -3.52 12.16
CA ASP A 109 -6.61 -3.25 12.46
C ASP A 109 -5.72 -4.48 12.31
N ASN A 110 -6.17 -5.68 12.75
CA ASN A 110 -5.35 -6.88 12.70
C ASN A 110 -5.23 -7.49 11.29
N THR A 111 -6.14 -7.14 10.38
CA THR A 111 -6.16 -7.67 9.02
C THR A 111 -5.67 -6.68 7.97
N LEU A 112 -5.48 -5.41 8.36
CA LEU A 112 -4.98 -4.40 7.44
C LEU A 112 -3.55 -4.72 7.02
N MET A 113 -3.37 -4.87 5.72
CA MET A 113 -2.08 -5.09 5.07
C MET A 113 -1.91 -4.09 3.94
N PHE A 114 -0.75 -3.49 3.86
CA PHE A 114 -0.35 -2.66 2.73
C PHE A 114 0.51 -3.47 1.77
N CYS A 115 0.35 -3.24 0.46
CA CYS A 115 1.18 -3.83 -0.57
C CYS A 115 1.40 -2.83 -1.72
N GLY A 116 2.43 -3.11 -2.53
CA GLY A 116 2.84 -2.23 -3.62
C GLY A 116 4.04 -1.36 -3.25
N ARG A 117 4.28 -0.31 -4.04
CA ARG A 117 5.40 0.59 -3.77
C ARG A 117 5.06 1.54 -2.64
N GLY A 118 5.86 1.58 -1.58
CA GLY A 118 5.65 2.37 -0.37
C GLY A 118 4.98 1.58 0.77
N ASP A 119 4.77 0.27 0.59
CA ASP A 119 4.11 -0.58 1.57
C ASP A 119 4.97 -0.85 2.81
N GLU A 120 6.29 -0.96 2.68
CA GLU A 120 7.19 -1.27 3.79
C GLU A 120 7.03 -0.28 4.96
N LYS A 121 7.01 1.01 4.67
CA LYS A 121 6.81 2.08 5.67
C LYS A 121 5.45 1.96 6.35
N ASN A 122 4.42 1.68 5.57
CA ASN A 122 3.05 1.58 6.07
C ASN A 122 2.84 0.31 6.91
N ASN A 123 3.37 -0.82 6.48
CA ASN A 123 3.32 -2.06 7.25
C ASN A 123 4.11 -1.94 8.56
N PHE A 124 5.26 -1.26 8.54
CA PHE A 124 6.01 -0.98 9.75
C PHE A 124 5.22 -0.11 10.74
N MET A 125 4.53 0.94 10.26
CA MET A 125 3.65 1.75 11.09
C MET A 125 2.52 0.92 11.71
N MET A 126 1.93 -0.01 10.94
CA MET A 126 0.90 -0.92 11.46
C MET A 126 1.45 -1.86 12.53
N GLU A 127 2.64 -2.42 12.31
CA GLU A 127 3.29 -3.28 13.32
C GLU A 127 3.51 -2.54 14.64
N LEU A 128 3.98 -1.31 14.59
CA LEU A 128 4.14 -0.46 15.77
C LEU A 128 2.79 -0.17 16.43
N PHE A 129 1.78 0.18 15.64
CA PHE A 129 0.44 0.46 16.15
C PHE A 129 -0.18 -0.75 16.86
N LEU A 130 -0.03 -1.96 16.30
CA LEU A 130 -0.53 -3.19 16.90
C LEU A 130 0.21 -3.57 18.19
N LYS A 131 1.50 -3.22 18.30
CA LYS A 131 2.30 -3.44 19.51
C LYS A 131 1.96 -2.45 20.63
N ASP A 132 1.55 -1.25 20.29
CA ASP A 132 1.23 -0.21 21.27
C ASP A 132 0.01 0.62 20.81
N HIS A 133 -1.17 0.31 21.37
CA HIS A 133 -2.41 1.02 21.07
C HIS A 133 -2.38 2.53 21.37
N ASN A 134 -1.44 3.01 22.19
CA ASN A 134 -1.27 4.44 22.46
C ASN A 134 -0.53 5.18 21.35
N LEU A 135 0.13 4.46 20.44
CA LEU A 135 0.94 5.04 19.37
C LEU A 135 0.09 5.71 18.28
N LYS A 136 -1.18 5.33 18.07
CA LYS A 136 -2.03 5.90 17.01
C LYS A 136 -2.10 7.43 17.08
N ASN A 137 -2.30 7.98 18.27
CA ASN A 137 -2.36 9.43 18.49
C ASN A 137 -0.96 10.06 18.50
N SER A 138 0.06 9.35 19.02
CA SER A 138 1.42 9.87 19.06
C SER A 138 2.13 9.82 17.73
N MET A 139 1.77 8.93 16.80
CA MET A 139 2.36 8.90 15.46
C MET A 139 2.04 10.14 14.64
N PHE A 140 0.82 10.64 14.72
CA PHE A 140 0.46 11.92 14.10
C PHE A 140 1.28 13.06 14.72
N ASP A 141 1.37 13.12 16.04
CA ASP A 141 2.15 14.11 16.77
C ASP A 141 3.66 14.03 16.46
N ILE A 142 4.19 12.83 16.30
CA ILE A 142 5.60 12.60 15.95
C ILE A 142 5.88 13.09 14.52
N TYR A 143 4.97 12.77 13.58
CA TYR A 143 5.10 13.20 12.19
C TYR A 143 5.00 14.73 12.05
N GLU A 144 3.97 15.34 12.65
CA GLU A 144 3.75 16.79 12.60
C GLU A 144 4.86 17.58 13.28
N LYS A 145 5.38 17.08 14.41
CA LYS A 145 6.40 17.79 15.20
C LYS A 145 7.82 17.52 14.72
N ASN A 146 8.08 16.40 14.04
CA ASN A 146 9.45 16.02 13.72
C ASN A 146 9.60 15.04 12.56
N GLU A 147 9.33 15.52 11.34
CA GLU A 147 9.51 14.76 10.10
C GLU A 147 10.88 14.08 9.99
N LYS A 148 11.95 14.74 10.51
CA LYS A 148 13.31 14.18 10.52
C LYS A 148 13.47 12.99 11.47
N LEU A 149 12.79 13.01 12.62
CA LEU A 149 12.82 11.89 13.57
C LEU A 149 12.03 10.71 13.03
N PHE A 150 10.89 10.96 12.39
CA PHE A 150 10.07 9.94 11.75
C PHE A 150 10.84 9.25 10.62
N SER A 151 11.44 10.01 9.71
CA SER A 151 12.30 9.47 8.65
C SER A 151 13.48 8.66 9.21
N LYS A 152 14.17 9.19 10.23
CA LYS A 152 15.29 8.48 10.87
C LYS A 152 14.86 7.16 11.53
N TYR A 153 13.66 7.11 12.07
CA TYR A 153 13.12 5.91 12.71
C TYR A 153 12.81 4.82 11.68
N ILE A 154 12.23 5.22 10.55
CA ILE A 154 11.93 4.32 9.42
C ILE A 154 13.23 3.84 8.74
N ASP A 155 14.22 4.71 8.57
CA ASP A 155 15.49 4.38 7.90
C ASP A 155 16.44 3.51 8.79
N SER A 156 16.13 3.35 10.08
CA SER A 156 16.94 2.57 11.04
C SER A 156 16.45 1.13 11.26
N SER A 157 15.35 0.74 10.63
CA SER A 157 14.77 -0.61 10.69
C SER A 157 15.06 -1.39 9.43
#